data_35ba240443fff6277b90734357d91710
#
_entry.id   35ba240443fff6277b90734357d91710
#
_cell.length_a   1.000
_cell.length_b   1.000
_cell.length_c   1.000
_cell.angle_alpha   90.00
_cell.angle_beta   90.00
_cell.angle_gamma   90.00
#
_symmetry.space_group_name_H-M   'P 1'
#
loop_
_entity.id
_entity.type
_entity.pdbx_description
1 polymer ?
#
loop_
_entity_poly.entity_id
_entity_poly.type
_entity_poly.pdbx_seq_one_letter_code
_entity_poly.pdbx_strand_id
1 'polypeptide(L)'
;MKKYIKNIVPVAALLLTMGTTTSCVGDLDVTPINPNIQTNLNIDGLFNKCYANFAMAGNGGANDDCDIDGIDGGTSGFVRQTFNANELPTDEAICGWGDDGIAGFCYNSYNATNPMLTGLYARITTGIAYCNQYLAEAGDQDATKLAEIRFLRAYEYFSLMDGWGNIPFTLQPLTKPERYTRAQTYEWLEKELLEIEPNLSEAKAKKSTDAGYGRVDKAACWLLLSRLYLNAEVYTGTAQWEKAKEYAKKVMDSSYKLNTTSVNGWSAYQMLFMGDNGETDAAYEGIFPLLQDGLKTTSWGTTLFLLASTYDQDMHANPNNPKATNGTDQAWGGNRARPDLVKKFFPKGNVPNLESYATAEAAGDDRALFCGVNRTLDNDDVSTFKSGFAVAKFTNFKTDGSAGHDATFPDADFFLMRAAEAYLNFAEADARINGGQTTEEGTAAINAIRKRAHASTREDKGYSLSDICDEWSREFYFEGRRRMDLIRFNRYGGNVNYNWQWKGGTKEGRNFSENLNIFAIPTNELTSNKNLTQNPGY
;
A
#
# COMPACT_ATOMS: atom_id res chain seq x y z
N MET A 1 56.55 64.37 -42.62
CA MET A 1 56.41 63.36 -41.54
C MET A 1 55.01 63.22 -40.94
N LYS A 2 53.94 63.75 -41.56
CA LYS A 2 52.55 63.62 -41.03
C LYS A 2 51.63 62.71 -41.88
N LYS A 3 52.18 62.08 -42.96
CA LYS A 3 51.36 61.25 -43.86
C LYS A 3 51.47 59.71 -43.63
N TYR A 4 52.42 59.24 -42.78
CA TYR A 4 52.66 57.81 -42.56
C TYR A 4 52.06 57.29 -41.30
N ILE A 5 51.57 58.16 -40.41
CA ILE A 5 51.01 57.73 -39.12
C ILE A 5 49.51 57.34 -39.20
N LYS A 6 48.82 57.81 -40.29
CA LYS A 6 47.37 57.53 -40.43
C LYS A 6 47.05 56.13 -40.93
N ASN A 7 48.00 55.39 -41.46
CA ASN A 7 47.76 54.05 -42.04
C ASN A 7 48.22 52.89 -41.12
N ILE A 8 48.88 53.20 -39.99
CA ILE A 8 49.35 52.17 -39.02
C ILE A 8 48.29 51.87 -37.94
N VAL A 9 47.45 52.85 -37.59
CA VAL A 9 46.46 52.72 -36.58
C VAL A 9 45.33 51.70 -36.95
N PRO A 10 44.81 51.68 -38.20
CA PRO A 10 43.75 50.69 -38.52
C PRO A 10 44.27 49.25 -38.64
N VAL A 11 45.57 49.06 -38.98
CA VAL A 11 46.14 47.67 -39.05
C VAL A 11 46.42 47.12 -37.66
N ALA A 12 46.88 47.96 -36.72
CA ALA A 12 47.08 47.55 -35.34
C ALA A 12 45.73 47.28 -34.64
N ALA A 13 44.67 48.03 -34.93
CA ALA A 13 43.33 47.78 -34.40
C ALA A 13 42.70 46.52 -35.01
N LEU A 14 43.00 46.19 -36.27
CA LEU A 14 42.50 44.94 -36.89
C LEU A 14 43.25 43.70 -36.39
N LEU A 15 44.53 43.80 -36.04
CA LEU A 15 45.33 42.73 -35.46
C LEU A 15 45.01 42.53 -34.00
N LEU A 16 44.57 43.54 -33.22
CA LEU A 16 44.10 43.39 -31.86
C LEU A 16 42.67 42.77 -31.79
N THR A 17 41.84 42.98 -32.84
CA THR A 17 40.51 42.35 -32.87
C THR A 17 40.53 40.91 -33.38
N MET A 18 41.59 40.46 -34.07
CA MET A 18 41.75 39.04 -34.44
C MET A 18 42.40 38.19 -33.35
N GLY A 19 42.93 38.77 -32.28
CA GLY A 19 43.53 38.06 -31.15
C GLY A 19 42.58 37.76 -30.00
N THR A 20 41.30 38.18 -30.08
CA THR A 20 40.33 38.02 -28.98
C THR A 20 39.12 37.13 -29.33
N THR A 21 39.19 36.37 -30.44
CA THR A 21 38.16 35.39 -30.79
C THR A 21 38.59 33.94 -30.59
N THR A 22 39.56 33.68 -29.71
CA THR A 22 39.65 32.38 -29.04
C THR A 22 38.70 32.44 -27.85
N SER A 23 37.40 32.64 -28.12
CA SER A 23 36.33 32.49 -27.16
C SER A 23 36.27 31.02 -26.79
N CYS A 24 36.73 30.68 -25.63
CA CYS A 24 35.96 29.98 -24.62
C CYS A 24 34.98 28.90 -25.15
N VAL A 25 35.45 27.99 -26.00
CA VAL A 25 34.71 26.73 -26.21
C VAL A 25 34.87 25.82 -24.98
N GLY A 26 35.93 26.04 -24.18
CA GLY A 26 36.13 25.33 -22.91
C GLY A 26 35.32 25.86 -21.72
N ASP A 27 34.75 27.07 -21.81
CA ASP A 27 33.91 27.66 -20.74
C ASP A 27 32.45 27.18 -20.80
N LEU A 28 32.09 26.32 -21.76
CA LEU A 28 30.78 25.70 -21.86
C LEU A 28 30.73 24.32 -21.13
N ASP A 29 31.88 23.77 -20.78
CA ASP A 29 31.99 22.57 -19.92
C ASP A 29 32.08 22.97 -18.44
N VAL A 30 31.18 23.79 -17.96
CA VAL A 30 31.07 24.10 -16.53
C VAL A 30 30.40 22.93 -15.83
N THR A 31 31.14 22.32 -14.92
CA THR A 31 30.55 21.44 -13.93
C THR A 31 29.55 22.26 -13.11
N PRO A 32 28.28 21.85 -13.01
CA PRO A 32 27.27 22.56 -12.21
C PRO A 32 27.79 22.80 -10.79
N ILE A 33 27.80 24.08 -10.38
CA ILE A 33 28.25 24.48 -9.01
C ILE A 33 27.21 24.03 -7.95
N ASN A 34 25.98 23.76 -8.38
CA ASN A 34 24.94 23.26 -7.48
C ASN A 34 25.21 21.77 -7.18
N PRO A 35 25.54 21.40 -5.92
CA PRO A 35 25.83 20.01 -5.54
C PRO A 35 24.63 19.08 -5.71
N ASN A 36 23.43 19.62 -5.90
CA ASN A 36 22.21 18.85 -6.16
C ASN A 36 22.00 18.53 -7.64
N ILE A 37 22.82 19.08 -8.56
CA ILE A 37 22.81 18.67 -9.97
C ILE A 37 23.79 17.51 -10.12
N GLN A 38 23.27 16.29 -10.12
CA GLN A 38 24.07 15.11 -10.41
C GLN A 38 24.39 15.05 -11.90
N THR A 39 25.67 15.17 -12.26
CA THR A 39 26.16 15.00 -13.63
C THR A 39 26.25 13.52 -14.03
N ASN A 40 26.24 12.59 -13.05
CA ASN A 40 26.18 11.16 -13.25
C ASN A 40 25.05 10.58 -12.37
N LEU A 41 23.95 10.20 -13.01
CA LEU A 41 22.82 9.58 -12.32
C LEU A 41 23.24 8.19 -11.82
N ASN A 42 23.04 7.94 -10.52
CA ASN A 42 23.23 6.61 -9.95
C ASN A 42 22.02 5.72 -10.30
N ILE A 43 22.14 4.99 -11.40
CA ILE A 43 21.03 4.14 -11.92
C ILE A 43 20.63 3.05 -10.91
N ASP A 44 21.58 2.40 -10.22
CA ASP A 44 21.24 1.42 -9.18
C ASP A 44 20.57 2.06 -7.96
N GLY A 45 21.00 3.25 -7.59
CA GLY A 45 20.34 4.05 -6.55
C GLY A 45 18.90 4.41 -6.94
N LEU A 46 18.67 4.78 -8.19
CA LEU A 46 17.34 5.11 -8.70
C LEU A 46 16.44 3.85 -8.79
N PHE A 47 17.01 2.71 -9.19
CA PHE A 47 16.31 1.41 -9.12
C PHE A 47 15.81 1.12 -7.70
N ASN A 48 16.70 1.23 -6.71
CA ASN A 48 16.34 1.02 -5.31
C ASN A 48 15.31 2.06 -4.83
N LYS A 49 15.39 3.31 -5.30
CA LYS A 49 14.44 4.38 -4.95
C LYS A 49 13.02 4.07 -5.44
N CYS A 50 12.85 3.42 -6.59
CA CYS A 50 11.53 2.99 -7.08
C CYS A 50 10.87 2.00 -6.10
N TYR A 51 11.61 1.08 -5.52
CA TYR A 51 11.12 0.18 -4.47
C TYR A 51 10.91 0.90 -3.14
N ALA A 52 11.88 1.73 -2.75
CA ALA A 52 11.85 2.44 -1.48
C ALA A 52 10.69 3.44 -1.36
N ASN A 53 10.12 3.90 -2.48
CA ASN A 53 8.94 4.77 -2.48
C ASN A 53 7.74 4.19 -1.72
N PHE A 54 7.59 2.87 -1.70
CA PHE A 54 6.55 2.18 -0.94
C PHE A 54 6.86 2.03 0.55
N ALA A 55 8.15 2.03 0.92
CA ALA A 55 8.60 1.74 2.28
C ALA A 55 9.09 2.98 3.04
N MET A 56 9.51 4.03 2.34
CA MET A 56 10.14 5.21 2.94
C MET A 56 9.53 6.50 2.39
N ALA A 57 9.67 7.58 3.16
CA ALA A 57 9.18 8.90 2.78
C ALA A 57 10.30 9.83 2.23
N GLY A 58 11.55 9.36 2.22
CA GLY A 58 12.73 10.11 1.79
C GLY A 58 13.99 9.26 1.85
N ASN A 59 15.17 9.89 1.89
CA ASN A 59 16.47 9.21 1.91
C ASN A 59 17.21 9.35 3.24
N GLY A 60 16.84 10.34 4.06
CA GLY A 60 17.58 10.75 5.26
C GLY A 60 17.12 10.10 6.56
N GLY A 61 16.21 9.12 6.48
CA GLY A 61 15.65 8.47 7.67
C GLY A 61 14.36 9.14 8.17
N ALA A 62 13.94 8.76 9.37
CA ALA A 62 12.60 9.06 9.86
C ALA A 62 12.33 10.55 10.13
N ASN A 63 13.33 11.29 10.57
CA ASN A 63 13.16 12.67 11.05
C ASN A 63 13.52 13.74 10.03
N ASP A 64 14.17 13.34 8.95
CA ASP A 64 14.69 14.24 7.95
C ASP A 64 14.28 13.80 6.55
N ASP A 65 14.12 14.75 5.66
CA ASP A 65 14.21 14.50 4.25
C ASP A 65 13.00 13.79 3.62
N CYS A 66 11.81 14.34 3.86
CA CYS A 66 10.67 14.00 3.00
C CYS A 66 10.97 14.43 1.55
N ASP A 67 10.84 13.49 0.62
CA ASP A 67 11.05 13.73 -0.81
C ASP A 67 9.82 14.35 -1.52
N ILE A 68 8.82 14.74 -0.74
CA ILE A 68 7.61 15.46 -1.20
C ILE A 68 7.52 16.77 -0.44
N ASP A 69 7.58 17.88 -1.17
CA ASP A 69 7.50 19.23 -0.60
C ASP A 69 6.16 19.49 0.10
N GLY A 70 6.23 20.11 1.26
CA GLY A 70 5.05 20.59 2.00
C GLY A 70 4.32 19.52 2.83
N ILE A 71 4.86 18.31 2.92
CA ILE A 71 4.33 17.19 3.73
C ILE A 71 5.47 16.61 4.56
N ASP A 72 5.21 16.32 5.83
CA ASP A 72 6.22 15.67 6.68
C ASP A 72 6.40 14.17 6.34
N GLY A 73 7.57 13.61 6.69
CA GLY A 73 7.91 12.23 6.38
C GLY A 73 6.96 11.21 7.02
N GLY A 74 6.44 11.49 8.21
CA GLY A 74 5.50 10.60 8.91
C GLY A 74 4.15 10.51 8.22
N THR A 75 3.67 11.61 7.63
CA THR A 75 2.36 11.67 6.96
C THR A 75 2.41 11.43 5.46
N SER A 76 3.58 11.38 4.83
CA SER A 76 3.73 11.13 3.39
C SER A 76 3.95 9.66 3.03
N GLY A 77 4.10 8.75 4.01
CA GLY A 77 4.40 7.34 3.77
C GLY A 77 3.27 6.61 3.04
N PHE A 78 3.64 5.78 2.05
CA PHE A 78 2.68 5.03 1.23
C PHE A 78 1.75 4.15 2.07
N VAL A 79 2.28 3.35 3.01
CA VAL A 79 1.50 2.42 3.84
C VAL A 79 0.52 3.18 4.73
N ARG A 80 0.98 4.25 5.44
CA ARG A 80 0.12 5.07 6.30
C ARG A 80 -1.04 5.68 5.52
N GLN A 81 -0.75 6.29 4.37
CA GLN A 81 -1.79 6.98 3.60
C GLN A 81 -2.72 6.02 2.89
N THR A 82 -2.22 4.87 2.44
CA THR A 82 -3.07 3.77 1.91
C THR A 82 -4.00 3.24 3.00
N PHE A 83 -3.51 3.06 4.23
CA PHE A 83 -4.35 2.71 5.38
C PHE A 83 -5.42 3.78 5.64
N ASN A 84 -5.03 5.04 5.76
CA ASN A 84 -5.98 6.13 6.03
C ASN A 84 -7.10 6.18 4.98
N ALA A 85 -6.75 6.05 3.70
CA ALA A 85 -7.71 6.15 2.60
C ALA A 85 -8.58 4.90 2.41
N ASN A 86 -8.10 3.71 2.75
CA ASN A 86 -8.78 2.46 2.42
C ASN A 86 -9.27 1.66 3.64
N GLU A 87 -8.88 2.02 4.88
CA GLU A 87 -9.37 1.38 6.10
C GLU A 87 -10.29 2.29 6.92
N LEU A 88 -9.88 3.54 7.19
CA LEU A 88 -10.66 4.44 8.04
C LEU A 88 -12.07 4.75 7.52
N PRO A 89 -12.33 4.86 6.20
CA PRO A 89 -13.67 5.13 5.69
C PRO A 89 -14.55 3.86 5.56
N THR A 90 -14.18 2.76 6.24
CA THR A 90 -14.82 1.43 6.09
C THR A 90 -15.41 0.89 7.39
N ASP A 91 -15.87 -0.34 7.36
CA ASP A 91 -16.41 -1.09 8.51
C ASP A 91 -15.31 -1.70 9.41
N GLU A 92 -14.01 -1.40 9.18
CA GLU A 92 -12.90 -2.01 9.90
C GLU A 92 -12.25 -1.11 10.94
N ALA A 93 -11.90 0.12 10.57
CA ALA A 93 -11.06 0.98 11.39
C ALA A 93 -11.69 2.36 11.66
N ILE A 94 -11.32 2.94 12.81
CA ILE A 94 -11.59 4.32 13.16
C ILE A 94 -10.37 4.90 13.90
N CYS A 95 -10.09 6.19 13.70
CA CYS A 95 -8.97 6.89 14.31
C CYS A 95 -9.43 8.01 15.24
N GLY A 96 -8.78 8.12 16.40
CA GLY A 96 -9.08 9.15 17.40
C GLY A 96 -8.23 10.41 17.28
N TRP A 97 -7.28 10.47 16.35
CA TRP A 97 -6.39 11.64 16.20
C TRP A 97 -7.11 12.84 15.59
N GLY A 98 -6.70 14.02 16.06
CA GLY A 98 -7.20 15.29 15.55
C GLY A 98 -6.46 15.85 14.34
N ASP A 99 -5.58 15.06 13.70
CA ASP A 99 -4.85 15.46 12.50
C ASP A 99 -5.82 15.84 11.38
N ASP A 100 -5.49 16.93 10.67
CA ASP A 100 -6.33 17.41 9.58
C ASP A 100 -6.49 16.32 8.51
N GLY A 101 -7.73 16.11 8.08
CA GLY A 101 -8.11 15.10 7.09
C GLY A 101 -8.53 13.73 7.66
N ILE A 102 -8.10 13.33 8.87
CA ILE A 102 -8.44 12.02 9.47
C ILE A 102 -9.95 11.88 9.71
N ALA A 103 -10.58 12.88 10.28
CA ALA A 103 -12.03 12.88 10.52
C ALA A 103 -12.83 12.73 9.21
N GLY A 104 -12.34 13.30 8.12
CA GLY A 104 -12.94 13.15 6.78
C GLY A 104 -13.04 11.69 6.34
N PHE A 105 -12.03 10.88 6.59
CA PHE A 105 -12.08 9.44 6.32
C PHE A 105 -13.02 8.71 7.29
N CYS A 106 -12.87 8.94 8.60
CA CYS A 106 -13.67 8.26 9.61
C CYS A 106 -15.18 8.44 9.41
N TYR A 107 -15.60 9.56 8.83
CA TYR A 107 -16.99 9.96 8.65
C TYR A 107 -17.47 9.98 7.19
N ASN A 108 -16.68 9.48 6.23
CA ASN A 108 -16.98 9.49 4.80
C ASN A 108 -17.35 10.89 4.29
N SER A 109 -16.56 11.92 4.67
CA SER A 109 -16.75 13.32 4.30
C SER A 109 -15.50 13.98 3.72
N TYR A 110 -14.58 13.17 3.20
CA TYR A 110 -13.37 13.64 2.52
C TYR A 110 -13.67 14.37 1.21
N ASN A 111 -12.82 15.32 0.84
CA ASN A 111 -13.00 16.19 -0.32
C ASN A 111 -11.65 16.56 -0.96
N ALA A 112 -11.66 17.42 -1.98
CA ALA A 112 -10.50 17.84 -2.77
C ALA A 112 -9.41 18.60 -1.98
N THR A 113 -9.69 19.05 -0.77
CA THR A 113 -8.75 19.77 0.10
C THR A 113 -8.22 18.92 1.26
N ASN A 114 -8.58 17.64 1.32
CA ASN A 114 -8.12 16.73 2.36
C ASN A 114 -6.60 16.53 2.22
N PRO A 115 -5.77 16.93 3.22
CA PRO A 115 -4.32 16.90 3.10
C PRO A 115 -3.77 15.47 3.05
N MET A 116 -4.43 14.51 3.70
CA MET A 116 -4.01 13.10 3.67
C MET A 116 -4.23 12.47 2.29
N LEU A 117 -5.34 12.80 1.60
CA LEU A 117 -5.55 12.39 0.20
C LEU A 117 -4.53 13.05 -0.73
N THR A 118 -4.22 14.33 -0.50
CA THR A 118 -3.16 15.02 -1.25
C THR A 118 -1.82 14.33 -1.05
N GLY A 119 -1.49 13.93 0.18
CA GLY A 119 -0.27 13.19 0.50
C GLY A 119 -0.17 11.85 -0.21
N LEU A 120 -1.26 11.05 -0.22
CA LEU A 120 -1.29 9.77 -0.94
C LEU A 120 -1.12 9.97 -2.44
N TYR A 121 -1.85 10.92 -3.02
CA TYR A 121 -1.76 11.24 -4.44
C TYR A 121 -0.34 11.65 -4.83
N ALA A 122 0.28 12.54 -4.05
CA ALA A 122 1.64 12.99 -4.27
C ALA A 122 2.65 11.82 -4.15
N ARG A 123 2.50 10.95 -3.13
CA ARG A 123 3.37 9.77 -2.96
C ARG A 123 3.29 8.82 -4.17
N ILE A 124 2.11 8.51 -4.66
CA ILE A 124 1.91 7.66 -5.84
C ILE A 124 2.50 8.32 -7.10
N THR A 125 2.21 9.60 -7.34
CA THR A 125 2.72 10.29 -8.54
C THR A 125 4.24 10.48 -8.50
N THR A 126 4.84 10.64 -7.32
CA THR A 126 6.30 10.65 -7.13
C THR A 126 6.91 9.29 -7.46
N GLY A 127 6.30 8.18 -7.05
CA GLY A 127 6.74 6.83 -7.43
C GLY A 127 6.71 6.61 -8.95
N ILE A 128 5.63 7.05 -9.61
CA ILE A 128 5.53 7.03 -11.08
C ILE A 128 6.67 7.84 -11.72
N ALA A 129 7.00 9.01 -11.16
CA ALA A 129 8.08 9.86 -11.69
C ALA A 129 9.45 9.18 -11.55
N TYR A 130 9.74 8.53 -10.42
CA TYR A 130 10.97 7.74 -10.24
C TYR A 130 11.06 6.59 -11.24
N CYS A 131 9.97 5.85 -11.44
CA CYS A 131 9.93 4.77 -12.43
C CYS A 131 10.14 5.29 -13.86
N ASN A 132 9.49 6.37 -14.24
CA ASN A 132 9.68 7.00 -15.56
C ASN A 132 11.11 7.48 -15.76
N GLN A 133 11.73 8.08 -14.74
CA GLN A 133 13.13 8.52 -14.82
C GLN A 133 14.08 7.33 -14.98
N TYR A 134 13.88 6.25 -14.18
CA TYR A 134 14.69 5.04 -14.34
C TYR A 134 14.58 4.46 -15.75
N LEU A 135 13.36 4.29 -16.26
CA LEU A 135 13.12 3.71 -17.58
C LEU A 135 13.67 4.54 -18.73
N ALA A 136 13.77 5.88 -18.57
CA ALA A 136 14.38 6.75 -19.54
C ALA A 136 15.92 6.69 -19.56
N GLU A 137 16.54 6.45 -18.40
CA GLU A 137 18.00 6.52 -18.22
C GLU A 137 18.69 5.16 -18.22
N ALA A 138 17.99 4.07 -17.88
CA ALA A 138 18.60 2.73 -17.73
C ALA A 138 18.98 2.09 -19.05
N GLY A 139 18.45 2.53 -20.18
CA GLY A 139 18.70 1.91 -21.49
C GLY A 139 18.26 0.44 -21.54
N ASP A 140 18.94 -0.36 -22.34
CA ASP A 140 18.60 -1.79 -22.56
C ASP A 140 19.39 -2.75 -21.66
N GLN A 141 19.91 -2.30 -20.51
CA GLN A 141 20.96 -3.03 -19.79
C GLN A 141 20.48 -4.32 -19.09
N ASP A 142 19.24 -4.37 -18.57
CA ASP A 142 18.73 -5.55 -17.83
C ASP A 142 17.21 -5.66 -18.01
N ALA A 143 16.79 -6.58 -18.86
CA ALA A 143 15.38 -6.79 -19.18
C ALA A 143 14.53 -7.13 -17.93
N THR A 144 15.10 -7.82 -16.95
CA THR A 144 14.40 -8.14 -15.69
C THR A 144 14.22 -6.90 -14.83
N LYS A 145 15.29 -6.10 -14.63
CA LYS A 145 15.16 -4.82 -13.89
C LYS A 145 14.17 -3.86 -14.57
N LEU A 146 14.18 -3.78 -15.90
CA LEU A 146 13.22 -2.96 -16.65
C LEU A 146 11.78 -3.45 -16.43
N ALA A 147 11.55 -4.76 -16.47
CA ALA A 147 10.24 -5.37 -16.21
C ALA A 147 9.76 -5.11 -14.77
N GLU A 148 10.65 -5.21 -13.80
CA GLU A 148 10.34 -4.90 -12.40
C GLU A 148 9.91 -3.44 -12.21
N ILE A 149 10.66 -2.48 -12.76
CA ILE A 149 10.29 -1.06 -12.64
C ILE A 149 9.00 -0.74 -13.41
N ARG A 150 8.75 -1.38 -14.56
CA ARG A 150 7.47 -1.29 -15.26
C ARG A 150 6.33 -1.86 -14.41
N PHE A 151 6.57 -2.95 -13.66
CA PHE A 151 5.60 -3.49 -12.71
C PHE A 151 5.31 -2.50 -11.57
N LEU A 152 6.34 -1.92 -10.93
CA LEU A 152 6.15 -0.94 -9.86
C LEU A 152 5.35 0.26 -10.35
N ARG A 153 5.67 0.79 -11.54
CA ARG A 153 4.89 1.86 -12.19
C ARG A 153 3.43 1.44 -12.44
N ALA A 154 3.22 0.21 -12.90
CA ALA A 154 1.87 -0.32 -13.09
C ALA A 154 1.10 -0.43 -11.77
N TYR A 155 1.75 -0.85 -10.69
CA TYR A 155 1.14 -0.90 -9.36
C TYR A 155 0.73 0.50 -8.86
N GLU A 156 1.59 1.51 -9.05
CA GLU A 156 1.26 2.91 -8.73
C GLU A 156 0.08 3.43 -9.56
N TYR A 157 0.06 3.16 -10.87
CA TYR A 157 -1.07 3.53 -11.74
C TYR A 157 -2.35 2.77 -11.39
N PHE A 158 -2.25 1.50 -10.98
CA PHE A 158 -3.40 0.74 -10.45
C PHE A 158 -3.98 1.43 -9.20
N SER A 159 -3.11 1.79 -8.25
CA SER A 159 -3.50 2.47 -7.01
C SER A 159 -4.17 3.82 -7.28
N LEU A 160 -3.61 4.59 -8.22
CA LEU A 160 -4.15 5.88 -8.64
C LEU A 160 -5.52 5.72 -9.34
N MET A 161 -5.66 4.74 -10.24
CA MET A 161 -6.90 4.42 -10.94
C MET A 161 -7.99 3.94 -9.98
N ASP A 162 -7.67 3.05 -9.03
CA ASP A 162 -8.64 2.58 -8.03
C ASP A 162 -9.17 3.73 -7.19
N GLY A 163 -8.26 4.59 -6.71
CA GLY A 163 -8.61 5.73 -5.85
C GLY A 163 -9.35 6.84 -6.60
N TRP A 164 -8.82 7.31 -7.72
CA TRP A 164 -9.27 8.55 -8.37
C TRP A 164 -9.99 8.35 -9.72
N GLY A 165 -10.04 7.14 -10.25
CA GLY A 165 -10.73 6.84 -11.49
C GLY A 165 -10.06 7.44 -12.72
N ASN A 166 -10.35 8.70 -13.03
CA ASN A 166 -9.68 9.43 -14.10
C ASN A 166 -8.41 10.12 -13.58
N ILE A 167 -7.27 9.84 -14.21
CA ILE A 167 -5.95 10.12 -13.64
C ILE A 167 -5.02 10.87 -14.59
N PRO A 168 -3.99 11.55 -14.08
CA PRO A 168 -2.86 12.01 -14.91
C PRO A 168 -2.06 10.81 -15.39
N PHE A 169 -1.72 10.78 -16.66
CA PHE A 169 -0.99 9.68 -17.27
C PHE A 169 0.17 10.18 -18.13
N THR A 170 1.37 9.68 -17.86
CA THR A 170 2.56 9.86 -18.69
C THR A 170 3.56 8.74 -18.46
N LEU A 171 4.26 8.34 -19.52
CA LEU A 171 5.33 7.35 -19.47
C LEU A 171 6.72 7.99 -19.64
N GLN A 172 6.77 9.32 -19.68
CA GLN A 172 8.00 10.10 -19.92
C GLN A 172 8.27 11.02 -18.73
N PRO A 173 9.54 11.13 -18.28
CA PRO A 173 9.90 12.11 -17.27
C PRO A 173 9.70 13.53 -17.79
N LEU A 174 9.47 14.47 -16.88
CA LEU A 174 9.35 15.91 -17.16
C LEU A 174 8.29 16.29 -18.22
N THR A 175 7.37 15.37 -18.54
CA THR A 175 6.29 15.59 -19.51
C THR A 175 5.00 15.87 -18.75
N LYS A 176 4.27 16.91 -19.18
CA LYS A 176 2.96 17.22 -18.62
C LYS A 176 1.98 16.07 -18.88
N PRO A 177 1.40 15.45 -17.83
CA PRO A 177 0.51 14.31 -18.00
C PRO A 177 -0.77 14.67 -18.78
N GLU A 178 -1.22 13.74 -19.59
CA GLU A 178 -2.57 13.74 -20.17
C GLU A 178 -3.57 13.19 -19.15
N ARG A 179 -4.86 13.38 -19.40
CA ARG A 179 -5.91 12.75 -18.62
C ARG A 179 -6.33 11.43 -19.25
N TYR A 180 -6.12 10.33 -18.53
CA TYR A 180 -6.69 9.03 -18.90
C TYR A 180 -7.98 8.78 -18.12
N THR A 181 -8.96 8.20 -18.80
CA THR A 181 -10.15 7.66 -18.14
C THR A 181 -9.80 6.37 -17.40
N ARG A 182 -10.65 5.97 -16.47
CA ARG A 182 -10.50 4.71 -15.72
C ARG A 182 -10.39 3.50 -16.66
N ALA A 183 -11.22 3.44 -17.69
CA ALA A 183 -11.18 2.38 -18.70
C ALA A 183 -9.87 2.38 -19.52
N GLN A 184 -9.39 3.54 -19.96
CA GLN A 184 -8.10 3.64 -20.67
C GLN A 184 -6.93 3.18 -19.80
N THR A 185 -6.95 3.54 -18.52
CA THR A 185 -5.92 3.09 -17.57
C THR A 185 -5.98 1.58 -17.35
N TYR A 186 -7.19 1.02 -17.23
CA TYR A 186 -7.39 -0.43 -17.13
C TYR A 186 -6.82 -1.18 -18.35
N GLU A 187 -7.14 -0.75 -19.56
CA GLU A 187 -6.63 -1.34 -20.81
C GLU A 187 -5.09 -1.25 -20.88
N TRP A 188 -4.53 -0.11 -20.49
CA TRP A 188 -3.08 0.06 -20.45
C TRP A 188 -2.44 -0.87 -19.40
N LEU A 189 -3.01 -0.98 -18.20
CA LEU A 189 -2.51 -1.86 -17.14
C LEU A 189 -2.50 -3.33 -17.57
N GLU A 190 -3.61 -3.81 -18.17
CA GLU A 190 -3.69 -5.17 -18.69
C GLU A 190 -2.57 -5.42 -19.71
N LYS A 191 -2.45 -4.55 -20.71
CA LYS A 191 -1.41 -4.66 -21.74
C LYS A 191 0.00 -4.63 -21.16
N GLU A 192 0.29 -3.66 -20.28
CA GLU A 192 1.61 -3.47 -19.67
C GLU A 192 2.03 -4.72 -18.87
N LEU A 193 1.14 -5.23 -18.02
CA LEU A 193 1.42 -6.41 -17.20
C LEU A 193 1.63 -7.67 -18.03
N LEU A 194 0.82 -7.90 -19.07
CA LEU A 194 1.00 -9.04 -19.98
C LEU A 194 2.29 -8.94 -20.78
N GLU A 195 2.73 -7.74 -21.15
CA GLU A 195 3.96 -7.52 -21.91
C GLU A 195 5.22 -7.76 -21.07
N ILE A 196 5.21 -7.37 -19.79
CA ILE A 196 6.37 -7.53 -18.91
C ILE A 196 6.49 -8.94 -18.30
N GLU A 197 5.39 -9.70 -18.18
CA GLU A 197 5.36 -11.02 -17.55
C GLU A 197 6.51 -11.94 -18.01
N PRO A 198 6.82 -12.09 -19.32
CA PRO A 198 7.88 -12.98 -19.78
C PRO A 198 9.29 -12.59 -19.29
N ASN A 199 9.53 -11.31 -18.99
CA ASN A 199 10.82 -10.76 -18.61
C ASN A 199 11.04 -10.73 -17.09
N LEU A 200 9.99 -10.91 -16.29
CA LEU A 200 10.11 -11.04 -14.84
C LEU A 200 10.76 -12.37 -14.45
N SER A 201 11.45 -12.38 -13.32
CA SER A 201 11.99 -13.61 -12.74
C SER A 201 10.87 -14.61 -12.43
N GLU A 202 11.22 -15.91 -12.42
CA GLU A 202 10.24 -16.97 -12.12
C GLU A 202 9.62 -16.79 -10.73
N ALA A 203 8.34 -17.15 -10.61
CA ALA A 203 7.57 -17.10 -9.38
C ALA A 203 8.17 -18.04 -8.32
N LYS A 204 9.05 -17.50 -7.49
CA LYS A 204 9.82 -18.26 -6.50
C LYS A 204 9.77 -17.58 -5.14
N ALA A 205 9.07 -18.20 -4.19
CA ALA A 205 9.03 -17.76 -2.80
C ALA A 205 10.46 -17.77 -2.19
N LYS A 206 10.78 -16.74 -1.41
CA LYS A 206 12.11 -16.45 -0.87
C LYS A 206 12.02 -16.06 0.59
N LYS A 207 13.10 -16.25 1.33
CA LYS A 207 13.35 -15.66 2.65
C LYS A 207 14.35 -14.51 2.53
N SER A 208 14.51 -13.72 3.58
CA SER A 208 15.42 -12.57 3.64
C SER A 208 16.89 -12.95 3.35
N THR A 209 17.27 -14.22 3.55
CA THR A 209 18.61 -14.74 3.22
C THR A 209 18.78 -15.08 1.74
N ASP A 210 17.71 -15.15 0.96
CA ASP A 210 17.77 -15.52 -0.46
C ASP A 210 18.02 -14.28 -1.34
N ALA A 211 18.82 -14.45 -2.39
CA ALA A 211 19.07 -13.39 -3.35
C ALA A 211 17.76 -12.95 -4.04
N GLY A 212 17.53 -11.62 -4.06
CA GLY A 212 16.35 -11.03 -4.67
C GLY A 212 15.09 -11.12 -3.80
N TYR A 213 15.20 -11.39 -2.50
CA TYR A 213 14.10 -11.15 -1.56
C TYR A 213 13.68 -9.68 -1.60
N GLY A 214 12.39 -9.42 -1.57
CA GLY A 214 11.83 -8.06 -1.71
C GLY A 214 11.66 -7.58 -3.15
N ARG A 215 12.23 -8.28 -4.16
CA ARG A 215 12.03 -7.96 -5.58
C ARG A 215 10.82 -8.69 -6.13
N VAL A 216 10.04 -7.97 -6.95
CA VAL A 216 8.85 -8.52 -7.61
C VAL A 216 9.23 -9.56 -8.69
N ASP A 217 8.35 -10.53 -8.89
CA ASP A 217 8.50 -11.60 -9.85
C ASP A 217 7.18 -11.89 -10.59
N LYS A 218 7.11 -12.97 -11.36
CA LYS A 218 5.88 -13.37 -12.08
C LYS A 218 4.67 -13.53 -11.16
N ALA A 219 4.86 -13.96 -9.90
CA ALA A 219 3.72 -14.10 -8.99
C ALA A 219 3.11 -12.75 -8.61
N ALA A 220 3.91 -11.71 -8.43
CA ALA A 220 3.43 -10.35 -8.21
C ALA A 220 2.61 -9.85 -9.43
N CYS A 221 3.10 -10.10 -10.65
CA CYS A 221 2.41 -9.76 -11.87
C CYS A 221 1.07 -10.50 -11.99
N TRP A 222 1.04 -11.81 -11.78
CA TRP A 222 -0.19 -12.60 -11.81
C TRP A 222 -1.20 -12.16 -10.76
N LEU A 223 -0.74 -11.85 -9.56
CA LEU A 223 -1.63 -11.41 -8.49
C LEU A 223 -2.24 -10.04 -8.79
N LEU A 224 -1.45 -9.11 -9.35
CA LEU A 224 -1.97 -7.80 -9.77
C LEU A 224 -2.96 -7.92 -10.95
N LEU A 225 -2.68 -8.79 -11.93
CA LEU A 225 -3.63 -9.13 -13.00
C LEU A 225 -4.92 -9.73 -12.44
N SER A 226 -4.82 -10.67 -11.50
CA SER A 226 -6.00 -11.25 -10.84
C SER A 226 -6.83 -10.19 -10.13
N ARG A 227 -6.18 -9.28 -9.39
CA ARG A 227 -6.83 -8.15 -8.71
C ARG A 227 -7.49 -7.19 -9.70
N LEU A 228 -6.81 -6.87 -10.80
CA LEU A 228 -7.31 -6.03 -11.87
C LEU A 228 -8.58 -6.63 -12.51
N TYR A 229 -8.54 -7.91 -12.86
CA TYR A 229 -9.68 -8.62 -13.47
C TYR A 229 -10.85 -8.81 -12.49
N LEU A 230 -10.57 -9.06 -11.20
CA LEU A 230 -11.63 -9.20 -10.20
C LEU A 230 -12.44 -7.91 -10.04
N ASN A 231 -11.78 -6.75 -10.19
CA ASN A 231 -12.40 -5.43 -10.11
C ASN A 231 -12.82 -4.85 -11.47
N ALA A 232 -12.70 -5.60 -12.57
CA ALA A 232 -12.95 -5.12 -13.94
C ALA A 232 -14.36 -4.54 -14.11
N GLU A 233 -15.38 -5.16 -13.52
CA GLU A 233 -16.76 -4.66 -13.56
C GLU A 233 -16.89 -3.26 -12.95
N VAL A 234 -16.19 -3.00 -11.84
CA VAL A 234 -16.14 -1.66 -11.19
C VAL A 234 -15.43 -0.64 -12.08
N TYR A 235 -14.37 -1.05 -12.78
CA TYR A 235 -13.53 -0.12 -13.54
C TYR A 235 -14.05 0.16 -14.94
N THR A 236 -14.69 -0.83 -15.59
CA THR A 236 -15.06 -0.80 -17.00
C THR A 236 -16.55 -1.05 -17.25
N GLY A 237 -17.30 -1.48 -16.25
CA GLY A 237 -18.68 -1.97 -16.41
C GLY A 237 -18.77 -3.40 -16.96
N THR A 238 -17.64 -4.07 -17.21
CA THR A 238 -17.60 -5.43 -17.79
C THR A 238 -16.82 -6.38 -16.90
N ALA A 239 -17.46 -7.44 -16.43
CA ALA A 239 -16.84 -8.46 -15.60
C ALA A 239 -15.78 -9.28 -16.34
N GLN A 240 -14.70 -9.67 -15.65
CA GLN A 240 -13.61 -10.50 -16.14
C GLN A 240 -13.27 -11.61 -15.14
N TRP A 241 -14.26 -12.21 -14.50
CA TRP A 241 -14.06 -13.13 -13.37
C TRP A 241 -13.32 -14.41 -13.76
N GLU A 242 -13.50 -14.92 -14.99
CA GLU A 242 -12.75 -16.08 -15.47
C GLU A 242 -11.24 -15.81 -15.50
N LYS A 243 -10.83 -14.63 -16.02
CA LYS A 243 -9.43 -14.24 -16.00
C LYS A 243 -8.92 -14.03 -14.56
N ALA A 244 -9.74 -13.43 -13.69
CA ALA A 244 -9.38 -13.28 -12.28
C ALA A 244 -9.09 -14.62 -11.61
N LYS A 245 -9.94 -15.62 -11.84
CA LYS A 245 -9.79 -17.00 -11.35
C LYS A 245 -8.53 -17.66 -11.93
N GLU A 246 -8.28 -17.52 -13.24
CA GLU A 246 -7.11 -18.07 -13.92
C GLU A 246 -5.81 -17.54 -13.32
N TYR A 247 -5.65 -16.20 -13.21
CA TYR A 247 -4.42 -15.62 -12.70
C TYR A 247 -4.23 -15.84 -11.19
N ALA A 248 -5.30 -15.90 -10.41
CA ALA A 248 -5.24 -16.35 -9.02
C ALA A 248 -4.70 -17.77 -8.91
N LYS A 249 -5.18 -18.68 -9.77
CA LYS A 249 -4.72 -20.07 -9.82
C LYS A 249 -3.22 -20.19 -10.12
N LYS A 250 -2.68 -19.39 -11.05
CA LYS A 250 -1.24 -19.36 -11.33
C LYS A 250 -0.42 -19.06 -10.07
N VAL A 251 -0.88 -18.12 -9.24
CA VAL A 251 -0.21 -17.81 -7.96
C VAL A 251 -0.33 -18.97 -6.99
N MET A 252 -1.53 -19.56 -6.83
CA MET A 252 -1.75 -20.69 -5.92
C MET A 252 -0.95 -21.93 -6.32
N ASP A 253 -0.68 -22.13 -7.61
CA ASP A 253 0.11 -23.26 -8.14
C ASP A 253 1.62 -22.99 -8.12
N SER A 254 2.06 -21.79 -7.75
CA SER A 254 3.48 -21.41 -7.64
C SER A 254 4.12 -21.93 -6.35
N SER A 255 5.36 -21.52 -6.10
CA SER A 255 6.03 -21.82 -4.82
C SER A 255 5.56 -20.96 -3.64
N TYR A 256 4.83 -19.86 -3.91
CA TYR A 256 4.19 -19.06 -2.87
C TYR A 256 2.98 -19.80 -2.29
N LYS A 257 2.86 -19.80 -0.97
CA LYS A 257 1.82 -20.57 -0.29
C LYS A 257 1.45 -19.94 1.06
N LEU A 258 0.29 -20.29 1.55
CA LEU A 258 -0.11 -19.92 2.91
C LEU A 258 0.91 -20.45 3.93
N ASN A 259 1.33 -19.59 4.86
CA ASN A 259 2.09 -20.06 6.02
C ASN A 259 1.17 -20.94 6.90
N THR A 260 1.56 -22.17 7.15
CA THR A 260 0.84 -23.11 8.01
C THR A 260 1.68 -23.56 9.21
N THR A 261 2.88 -23.01 9.36
CA THR A 261 3.83 -23.37 10.42
C THR A 261 3.66 -22.40 11.59
N SER A 262 3.36 -22.94 12.78
CA SER A 262 3.35 -22.20 14.05
C SER A 262 4.65 -22.46 14.80
N VAL A 263 5.22 -21.44 15.44
CA VAL A 263 6.52 -21.53 16.14
C VAL A 263 6.38 -20.89 17.53
N ASN A 264 6.90 -21.55 18.57
CA ASN A 264 6.98 -21.04 19.94
C ASN A 264 5.64 -20.48 20.49
N GLY A 265 4.52 -21.06 20.08
CA GLY A 265 3.18 -20.63 20.48
C GLY A 265 2.64 -19.39 19.74
N TRP A 266 3.37 -18.86 18.74
CA TRP A 266 2.85 -17.92 17.77
C TRP A 266 2.10 -18.67 16.67
N SER A 267 0.90 -18.23 16.32
CA SER A 267 0.12 -18.87 15.25
C SER A 267 0.73 -18.60 13.88
N ALA A 268 0.45 -19.48 12.93
CA ALA A 268 0.89 -19.32 11.55
C ALA A 268 0.43 -17.98 10.93
N TYR A 269 -0.76 -17.50 11.29
CA TYR A 269 -1.24 -16.19 10.85
C TYR A 269 -0.45 -15.04 11.47
N GLN A 270 -0.24 -15.08 12.79
CA GLN A 270 0.44 -14.00 13.51
C GLN A 270 1.89 -13.82 13.04
N MET A 271 2.56 -14.92 12.69
CA MET A 271 3.94 -14.89 12.16
C MET A 271 4.10 -14.06 10.89
N LEU A 272 3.03 -13.80 10.12
CA LEU A 272 3.07 -12.93 8.94
C LEU A 272 3.36 -11.46 9.30
N PHE A 273 3.17 -11.06 10.55
CA PHE A 273 3.20 -9.67 11.02
C PHE A 273 4.20 -9.46 12.15
N MET A 274 5.22 -10.32 12.26
CA MET A 274 6.25 -10.31 13.30
C MET A 274 7.58 -9.79 12.80
N GLY A 275 8.48 -9.42 13.72
CA GLY A 275 9.79 -8.83 13.43
C GLY A 275 10.75 -9.73 12.63
N ASP A 276 10.51 -11.04 12.57
CA ASP A 276 11.29 -12.01 11.80
C ASP A 276 10.46 -12.67 10.68
N ASN A 277 9.38 -12.02 10.21
CA ASN A 277 8.50 -12.57 9.19
C ASN A 277 9.22 -12.84 7.85
N GLY A 278 10.27 -12.07 7.53
CA GLY A 278 11.14 -12.31 6.37
C GLY A 278 12.13 -13.47 6.56
N GLU A 279 12.40 -13.90 7.79
CA GLU A 279 13.39 -14.93 8.12
C GLU A 279 12.76 -16.33 8.28
N THR A 280 11.48 -16.38 8.61
CA THR A 280 10.71 -17.61 8.89
C THR A 280 9.97 -18.12 7.66
N ASP A 281 9.21 -19.22 7.80
CA ASP A 281 8.37 -19.75 6.71
C ASP A 281 7.22 -18.79 6.33
N ALA A 282 6.92 -17.79 7.17
CA ALA A 282 5.97 -16.71 6.86
C ALA A 282 6.37 -15.94 5.59
N ALA A 283 7.67 -15.80 5.32
CA ALA A 283 8.20 -15.16 4.11
C ALA A 283 7.69 -15.78 2.81
N TYR A 284 7.39 -17.10 2.81
CA TYR A 284 6.88 -17.80 1.62
C TYR A 284 5.44 -17.43 1.26
N GLU A 285 4.73 -16.72 2.14
CA GLU A 285 3.44 -16.11 1.82
C GLU A 285 3.61 -14.69 1.22
N GLY A 286 4.70 -13.97 1.54
CA GLY A 286 4.98 -12.62 1.07
C GLY A 286 5.43 -12.59 -0.39
N ILE A 287 4.57 -12.12 -1.31
CA ILE A 287 4.87 -12.00 -2.75
C ILE A 287 5.57 -10.67 -3.05
N PHE A 288 5.13 -9.59 -2.41
CA PHE A 288 5.80 -8.29 -2.48
C PHE A 288 5.94 -7.73 -1.07
N PRO A 289 7.01 -8.13 -0.35
CA PRO A 289 7.32 -7.55 0.95
C PRO A 289 7.96 -6.17 0.77
N LEU A 290 7.49 -5.20 1.52
CA LEU A 290 8.15 -3.91 1.74
C LEU A 290 9.14 -4.11 2.88
N LEU A 291 10.42 -4.15 2.53
CA LEU A 291 11.49 -4.53 3.45
C LEU A 291 11.65 -3.52 4.58
N GLN A 292 11.76 -4.02 5.79
CA GLN A 292 12.03 -3.25 7.00
C GLN A 292 13.30 -3.78 7.69
N ASP A 293 14.09 -2.87 8.18
CA ASP A 293 15.27 -3.12 9.00
C ASP A 293 15.36 -1.92 9.94
N GLY A 294 15.15 -2.12 11.19
CA GLY A 294 15.06 -1.06 12.21
C GLY A 294 16.24 -0.11 12.25
N LEU A 295 17.37 -0.47 11.61
CA LEU A 295 18.58 0.36 11.54
C LEU A 295 18.71 1.15 10.23
N LYS A 296 18.11 0.68 9.12
CA LYS A 296 18.31 1.25 7.78
C LYS A 296 17.04 1.83 7.16
N THR A 297 15.89 1.21 7.39
CA THR A 297 14.60 1.63 6.84
C THR A 297 13.77 2.35 7.90
N THR A 298 14.37 3.37 8.53
CA THR A 298 13.70 4.16 9.57
C THR A 298 12.62 5.04 8.96
N SER A 299 11.34 4.73 9.20
CA SER A 299 10.20 5.48 8.68
C SER A 299 9.03 5.46 9.66
N TRP A 300 8.41 6.63 9.89
CA TRP A 300 7.21 6.77 10.70
C TRP A 300 5.93 6.28 10.00
N GLY A 301 5.94 6.17 8.69
CA GLY A 301 4.75 5.94 7.86
C GLY A 301 4.60 4.53 7.28
N THR A 302 5.39 3.54 7.75
CA THR A 302 5.34 2.14 7.30
C THR A 302 4.82 1.20 8.39
N THR A 303 5.46 0.05 8.61
CA THR A 303 5.04 -0.93 9.62
C THR A 303 5.01 -0.34 11.02
N LEU A 304 5.91 0.60 11.35
CA LEU A 304 5.86 1.32 12.62
C LEU A 304 4.51 2.03 12.84
N PHE A 305 3.95 2.66 11.79
CA PHE A 305 2.63 3.29 11.90
C PHE A 305 1.56 2.26 12.33
N LEU A 306 1.57 1.08 11.76
CA LEU A 306 0.62 0.02 12.09
C LEU A 306 0.82 -0.51 13.52
N LEU A 307 2.08 -0.67 13.93
CA LEU A 307 2.45 -1.12 15.28
C LEU A 307 2.07 -0.09 16.34
N ALA A 308 2.46 1.16 16.15
CA ALA A 308 2.35 2.18 17.19
C ALA A 308 0.95 2.80 17.29
N SER A 309 0.26 2.97 16.16
CA SER A 309 -1.06 3.61 16.15
C SER A 309 -2.17 2.75 16.76
N THR A 310 -1.96 1.44 16.84
CA THR A 310 -2.96 0.46 17.31
C THR A 310 -2.77 0.03 18.77
N TYR A 311 -1.74 0.55 19.44
CA TYR A 311 -1.43 0.30 20.85
C TYR A 311 -1.44 1.59 21.67
N ASP A 312 -1.74 1.50 22.97
CA ASP A 312 -1.57 2.55 23.95
C ASP A 312 -0.55 2.16 25.04
N GLN A 313 -0.22 3.11 25.93
CA GLN A 313 0.76 2.89 26.99
C GLN A 313 0.31 1.82 28.01
N ASP A 314 -0.99 1.63 28.21
CA ASP A 314 -1.47 0.60 29.13
C ASP A 314 -1.18 -0.80 28.58
N MET A 315 -1.27 -1.00 27.25
CA MET A 315 -0.88 -2.26 26.61
C MET A 315 0.63 -2.49 26.69
N HIS A 316 1.44 -1.43 26.63
CA HIS A 316 2.90 -1.50 26.82
C HIS A 316 3.32 -1.78 28.26
N ALA A 317 2.49 -1.47 29.24
CA ALA A 317 2.81 -1.64 30.66
C ALA A 317 2.81 -3.11 31.14
N ASN A 318 2.59 -4.09 30.25
CA ASN A 318 2.59 -5.52 30.59
C ASN A 318 3.87 -6.25 30.14
N PRO A 319 5.02 -6.04 30.82
CA PRO A 319 6.32 -6.58 30.43
C PRO A 319 6.42 -8.11 30.56
N ASN A 320 5.46 -8.74 31.27
CA ASN A 320 5.45 -10.18 31.51
C ASN A 320 4.73 -10.97 30.41
N ASN A 321 4.13 -10.28 29.43
CA ASN A 321 3.44 -10.92 28.33
C ASN A 321 3.80 -10.25 26.99
N PRO A 322 4.84 -10.74 26.29
CA PRO A 322 5.24 -10.22 24.99
C PRO A 322 4.11 -10.17 23.97
N LYS A 323 3.15 -11.10 24.05
CA LYS A 323 2.00 -11.13 23.13
C LYS A 323 0.99 -10.00 23.35
N ALA A 324 1.06 -9.30 24.48
CA ALA A 324 0.22 -8.15 24.78
C ALA A 324 0.86 -6.81 24.40
N THR A 325 2.10 -6.81 23.93
CA THR A 325 2.84 -5.60 23.51
C THR A 325 3.24 -5.69 22.03
N ASN A 326 3.66 -4.57 21.44
CA ASN A 326 4.02 -4.56 20.02
C ASN A 326 5.52 -4.71 19.73
N GLY A 327 6.36 -4.88 20.76
CA GLY A 327 7.80 -5.07 20.59
C GLY A 327 8.59 -3.80 20.20
N THR A 328 7.99 -2.61 20.35
CA THR A 328 8.66 -1.31 20.19
C THR A 328 8.41 -0.43 21.42
N ASP A 329 9.11 0.70 21.55
CA ASP A 329 8.87 1.70 22.58
C ASP A 329 7.75 2.70 22.22
N GLN A 330 7.07 2.50 21.07
CA GLN A 330 6.06 3.38 20.52
C GLN A 330 4.63 2.86 20.77
N ALA A 331 3.77 3.74 21.27
CA ALA A 331 2.34 3.46 21.49
C ALA A 331 1.55 4.77 21.39
N TRP A 332 1.00 5.06 20.22
CA TRP A 332 0.40 6.35 19.90
C TRP A 332 -1.11 6.42 20.14
N GLY A 333 -1.79 5.28 20.24
CA GLY A 333 -3.20 5.20 20.59
C GLY A 333 -4.13 5.98 19.67
N GLY A 334 -4.28 5.55 18.42
CA GLY A 334 -5.13 6.25 17.42
C GLY A 334 -6.08 5.32 16.71
N ASN A 335 -5.54 4.38 15.94
CA ASN A 335 -6.31 3.45 15.11
C ASN A 335 -6.80 2.26 15.94
N ARG A 336 -8.10 1.97 15.84
CA ARG A 336 -8.72 0.84 16.54
C ARG A 336 -9.84 0.24 15.71
N ALA A 337 -10.25 -0.97 16.08
CA ALA A 337 -11.31 -1.68 15.38
C ALA A 337 -12.68 -1.02 15.57
N ARG A 338 -13.47 -0.98 14.51
CA ARG A 338 -14.92 -0.80 14.61
C ARG A 338 -15.56 -2.09 15.13
N PRO A 339 -16.68 -2.00 15.86
CA PRO A 339 -17.40 -3.20 16.36
C PRO A 339 -17.80 -4.13 15.21
N ASP A 340 -18.04 -3.58 14.03
CA ASP A 340 -18.43 -4.32 12.83
C ASP A 340 -17.36 -5.32 12.37
N LEU A 341 -16.08 -4.98 12.49
CA LEU A 341 -14.96 -5.89 12.24
C LEU A 341 -14.91 -6.99 13.29
N VAL A 342 -14.91 -6.63 14.57
CA VAL A 342 -14.75 -7.59 15.68
C VAL A 342 -15.88 -8.62 15.69
N LYS A 343 -17.13 -8.17 15.46
CA LYS A 343 -18.33 -9.04 15.41
C LYS A 343 -18.27 -10.10 14.32
N LYS A 344 -17.50 -9.92 13.24
CA LYS A 344 -17.31 -10.95 12.20
C LYS A 344 -16.64 -12.23 12.75
N PHE A 345 -15.86 -12.12 13.81
CA PHE A 345 -15.24 -13.26 14.51
C PHE A 345 -16.16 -13.88 15.57
N PHE A 346 -17.21 -13.18 15.97
CA PHE A 346 -18.16 -13.60 16.98
C PHE A 346 -19.61 -13.60 16.44
N PRO A 347 -19.93 -14.45 15.46
CA PRO A 347 -21.24 -14.41 14.78
C PRO A 347 -22.42 -14.76 15.71
N LYS A 348 -22.16 -15.31 16.89
CA LYS A 348 -23.17 -15.61 17.94
C LYS A 348 -23.42 -14.44 18.90
N GLY A 349 -22.70 -13.32 18.75
CA GLY A 349 -22.99 -12.04 19.38
C GLY A 349 -22.25 -11.74 20.69
N ASN A 350 -21.70 -12.69 21.41
CA ASN A 350 -20.98 -12.44 22.66
C ASN A 350 -19.48 -12.19 22.37
N VAL A 351 -19.08 -10.93 22.36
CA VAL A 351 -17.67 -10.52 22.22
C VAL A 351 -17.09 -10.32 23.62
N PRO A 352 -16.09 -11.12 24.06
CA PRO A 352 -15.48 -10.97 25.38
C PRO A 352 -14.46 -9.84 25.40
N ASN A 353 -14.28 -9.20 26.56
CA ASN A 353 -13.22 -8.21 26.80
C ASN A 353 -11.97 -8.92 27.32
N LEU A 354 -11.12 -9.38 26.44
CA LEU A 354 -9.93 -10.19 26.73
C LEU A 354 -8.67 -9.57 26.10
N GLU A 355 -7.50 -10.05 26.53
CA GLU A 355 -6.24 -9.84 25.83
C GLU A 355 -6.27 -10.43 24.42
N SER A 356 -5.42 -9.96 23.52
CA SER A 356 -5.49 -10.29 22.09
C SER A 356 -5.43 -11.79 21.79
N TYR A 357 -4.51 -12.53 22.42
CA TYR A 357 -4.39 -13.98 22.23
C TYR A 357 -5.58 -14.75 22.80
N ALA A 358 -6.13 -14.30 23.95
CA ALA A 358 -7.31 -14.91 24.55
C ALA A 358 -8.58 -14.59 23.75
N THR A 359 -8.62 -13.43 23.09
CA THR A 359 -9.70 -13.09 22.15
C THR A 359 -9.69 -14.01 20.92
N ALA A 360 -8.52 -14.32 20.36
CA ALA A 360 -8.37 -15.27 19.27
C ALA A 360 -8.80 -16.69 19.66
N GLU A 361 -8.41 -17.14 20.86
CA GLU A 361 -8.83 -18.44 21.42
C GLU A 361 -10.35 -18.48 21.61
N ALA A 362 -10.95 -17.44 22.19
CA ALA A 362 -12.40 -17.37 22.40
C ALA A 362 -13.19 -17.32 21.09
N ALA A 363 -12.64 -16.72 20.04
CA ALA A 363 -13.21 -16.70 18.70
C ALA A 363 -13.09 -18.05 17.99
N GLY A 364 -12.12 -18.89 18.37
CA GLY A 364 -11.73 -20.07 17.61
C GLY A 364 -11.20 -19.72 16.22
N ASP A 365 -10.48 -18.58 16.12
CA ASP A 365 -9.88 -18.06 14.89
C ASP A 365 -8.65 -17.23 15.25
N ASP A 366 -7.46 -17.71 14.88
CA ASP A 366 -6.17 -17.09 15.21
C ASP A 366 -6.02 -15.65 14.70
N ARG A 367 -6.87 -15.24 13.78
CA ARG A 367 -6.89 -13.89 13.21
C ARG A 367 -7.60 -12.86 14.09
N ALA A 368 -8.35 -13.28 15.11
CA ALA A 368 -9.08 -12.38 16.01
C ALA A 368 -8.14 -11.69 17.03
N LEU A 369 -7.15 -10.96 16.56
CA LEU A 369 -6.08 -10.33 17.36
C LEU A 369 -6.53 -8.96 17.89
N PHE A 370 -7.52 -8.94 18.78
CA PHE A 370 -8.10 -7.73 19.36
C PHE A 370 -7.94 -7.69 20.87
N CYS A 371 -7.47 -6.58 21.42
CA CYS A 371 -7.43 -6.35 22.86
C CYS A 371 -8.66 -5.55 23.31
N GLY A 372 -9.53 -6.18 24.12
CA GLY A 372 -10.71 -5.56 24.71
C GLY A 372 -10.55 -5.16 26.19
N VAL A 373 -9.41 -5.43 26.81
CA VAL A 373 -9.20 -5.15 28.25
C VAL A 373 -9.31 -3.66 28.53
N ASN A 374 -10.19 -3.30 29.49
CA ASN A 374 -10.49 -1.90 29.84
C ASN A 374 -10.99 -1.04 28.67
N ARG A 375 -11.68 -1.65 27.68
CA ARG A 375 -12.21 -1.00 26.47
C ARG A 375 -13.67 -1.32 26.28
N THR A 376 -14.37 -0.48 25.53
CA THR A 376 -15.71 -0.80 25.02
C THR A 376 -15.60 -1.45 23.65
N LEU A 377 -16.57 -2.31 23.30
CA LEU A 377 -16.66 -2.83 21.93
C LEU A 377 -17.07 -1.72 20.95
N ASP A 378 -18.07 -0.93 21.34
CA ASP A 378 -18.60 0.18 20.52
C ASP A 378 -17.67 1.39 20.58
N ASN A 379 -17.59 2.13 19.48
CA ASN A 379 -16.86 3.40 19.37
C ASN A 379 -17.77 4.57 19.81
N ASP A 380 -18.09 4.66 21.10
CA ASP A 380 -19.00 5.67 21.65
C ASP A 380 -18.41 7.08 21.60
N ASP A 381 -17.10 7.19 21.81
CA ASP A 381 -16.31 8.41 21.71
C ASP A 381 -15.15 8.20 20.75
N VAL A 382 -15.22 8.80 19.56
CA VAL A 382 -14.19 8.64 18.52
C VAL A 382 -12.84 9.21 18.95
N SER A 383 -12.82 10.25 19.76
CA SER A 383 -11.59 10.89 20.24
C SER A 383 -10.83 10.05 21.29
N THR A 384 -11.50 9.09 21.93
CA THR A 384 -10.95 8.26 22.99
C THR A 384 -10.53 6.88 22.46
N PHE A 385 -9.23 6.56 22.51
CA PHE A 385 -8.68 5.29 22.01
C PHE A 385 -9.30 4.06 22.69
N LYS A 386 -9.68 4.14 23.96
CA LYS A 386 -10.33 3.05 24.70
C LYS A 386 -11.80 2.83 24.31
N SER A 387 -12.39 3.72 23.51
CA SER A 387 -13.70 3.53 22.91
C SER A 387 -13.59 2.76 21.61
N GLY A 388 -13.46 1.45 21.70
CA GLY A 388 -13.18 0.48 20.65
C GLY A 388 -12.06 -0.49 21.06
N PHE A 389 -12.04 -1.68 20.48
CA PHE A 389 -10.97 -2.66 20.73
C PHE A 389 -9.70 -2.25 19.99
N ALA A 390 -8.56 -2.37 20.67
CA ALA A 390 -7.26 -2.22 20.04
C ALA A 390 -6.96 -3.41 19.13
N VAL A 391 -6.11 -3.19 18.11
CA VAL A 391 -5.71 -4.23 17.16
C VAL A 391 -4.27 -4.63 17.44
N ALA A 392 -4.05 -5.88 17.84
CA ALA A 392 -2.74 -6.44 18.19
C ALA A 392 -2.21 -7.39 17.09
N LYS A 393 -2.49 -7.05 15.83
CA LYS A 393 -2.12 -7.87 14.68
C LYS A 393 -0.63 -7.79 14.36
N PHE A 394 -0.06 -6.58 14.44
CA PHE A 394 1.33 -6.30 14.10
C PHE A 394 2.20 -6.24 15.36
N THR A 395 3.40 -6.82 15.30
CA THR A 395 4.38 -6.78 16.39
C THR A 395 5.80 -6.85 15.85
N ASN A 396 6.76 -6.19 16.54
CA ASN A 396 8.18 -6.29 16.23
C ASN A 396 8.90 -7.36 17.05
N PHE A 397 8.18 -8.16 17.87
CA PHE A 397 8.77 -9.35 18.46
C PHE A 397 9.10 -10.36 17.39
N LYS A 398 10.23 -11.06 17.59
CA LYS A 398 10.61 -12.24 16.82
C LYS A 398 9.94 -13.49 17.39
N THR A 399 9.88 -14.55 16.61
CA THR A 399 9.24 -15.82 17.02
C THR A 399 9.92 -16.47 18.21
N ASP A 400 11.18 -16.16 18.51
CA ASP A 400 11.89 -16.60 19.72
C ASP A 400 11.60 -15.74 20.96
N GLY A 401 10.80 -14.67 20.81
CA GLY A 401 10.44 -13.74 21.87
C GLY A 401 11.43 -12.58 22.07
N SER A 402 12.50 -12.51 21.28
CA SER A 402 13.43 -11.38 21.30
C SER A 402 12.81 -10.15 20.63
N ALA A 403 13.36 -8.97 20.96
CA ALA A 403 13.02 -7.70 20.32
C ALA A 403 13.72 -7.56 18.95
N GLY A 404 13.25 -6.63 18.13
CA GLY A 404 13.93 -6.24 16.89
C GLY A 404 15.27 -5.54 17.14
N HIS A 405 15.94 -5.12 16.04
CA HIS A 405 17.26 -4.49 16.08
C HIS A 405 17.25 -3.10 16.70
N ASP A 406 16.14 -2.38 16.59
CA ASP A 406 15.95 -1.05 17.15
C ASP A 406 14.71 -1.01 18.06
N ALA A 407 14.74 -0.17 19.10
CA ALA A 407 13.65 -0.07 20.05
C ALA A 407 12.41 0.63 19.45
N THR A 408 12.60 1.51 18.48
CA THR A 408 11.54 2.32 17.85
C THR A 408 11.14 1.77 16.50
N PHE A 409 12.10 1.55 15.59
CA PHE A 409 11.84 1.16 14.22
C PHE A 409 11.82 -0.36 14.05
N PRO A 410 10.76 -0.92 13.44
CA PRO A 410 10.57 -2.36 13.35
C PRO A 410 11.42 -3.01 12.25
N ASP A 411 11.69 -4.30 12.45
CA ASP A 411 12.21 -5.21 11.43
C ASP A 411 11.09 -5.88 10.63
N ALA A 412 9.86 -5.85 11.11
CA ALA A 412 8.72 -6.51 10.49
C ALA A 412 8.43 -5.98 9.08
N ASP A 413 8.64 -6.80 8.06
CA ASP A 413 8.28 -6.49 6.68
C ASP A 413 6.76 -6.31 6.54
N PHE A 414 6.33 -5.38 5.68
CA PHE A 414 4.93 -5.27 5.30
C PHE A 414 4.67 -5.99 3.99
N PHE A 415 3.88 -7.06 4.02
CA PHE A 415 3.54 -7.82 2.81
C PHE A 415 2.44 -7.09 2.03
N LEU A 416 2.82 -6.19 1.13
CA LEU A 416 1.90 -5.42 0.29
C LEU A 416 1.08 -6.32 -0.64
N MET A 417 1.64 -7.45 -1.03
CA MET A 417 0.97 -8.54 -1.76
C MET A 417 1.37 -9.87 -1.12
N ARG A 418 0.39 -10.73 -0.84
CA ARG A 418 0.63 -12.06 -0.24
C ARG A 418 -0.30 -13.14 -0.80
N ALA A 419 0.14 -14.39 -0.70
CA ALA A 419 -0.52 -15.52 -1.34
C ALA A 419 -2.00 -15.70 -0.94
N ALA A 420 -2.37 -15.39 0.30
CA ALA A 420 -3.77 -15.47 0.75
C ALA A 420 -4.75 -14.65 -0.12
N GLU A 421 -4.29 -13.57 -0.73
CA GLU A 421 -5.10 -12.80 -1.67
C GLU A 421 -5.48 -13.62 -2.91
N ALA A 422 -4.57 -14.44 -3.43
CA ALA A 422 -4.87 -15.31 -4.57
C ALA A 422 -5.98 -16.34 -4.23
N TYR A 423 -5.97 -16.88 -3.02
CA TYR A 423 -7.01 -17.80 -2.57
C TYR A 423 -8.38 -17.12 -2.50
N LEU A 424 -8.45 -15.89 -2.00
CA LEU A 424 -9.71 -15.14 -1.93
C LEU A 424 -10.15 -14.61 -3.30
N ASN A 425 -9.21 -14.16 -4.16
CA ASN A 425 -9.53 -13.78 -5.55
C ASN A 425 -10.13 -14.97 -6.30
N PHE A 426 -9.52 -16.16 -6.16
CA PHE A 426 -10.00 -17.39 -6.77
C PHE A 426 -11.43 -17.74 -6.30
N ALA A 427 -11.64 -17.76 -4.99
CA ALA A 427 -12.91 -18.12 -4.39
C ALA A 427 -14.03 -17.12 -4.71
N GLU A 428 -13.73 -15.83 -4.73
CA GLU A 428 -14.69 -14.79 -5.09
C GLU A 428 -15.06 -14.86 -6.58
N ALA A 429 -14.06 -14.98 -7.46
CA ALA A 429 -14.29 -15.13 -8.89
C ALA A 429 -15.12 -16.40 -9.19
N ASP A 430 -14.77 -17.53 -8.55
CA ASP A 430 -15.52 -18.77 -8.63
C ASP A 430 -16.99 -18.58 -8.22
N ALA A 431 -17.25 -17.94 -7.09
CA ALA A 431 -18.61 -17.67 -6.63
C ALA A 431 -19.39 -16.75 -7.59
N ARG A 432 -18.74 -15.70 -8.14
CA ARG A 432 -19.38 -14.78 -9.09
C ARG A 432 -19.75 -15.46 -10.39
N ILE A 433 -18.92 -16.37 -10.90
CA ILE A 433 -19.19 -17.21 -12.08
C ILE A 433 -20.37 -18.15 -11.80
N ASN A 434 -20.49 -18.67 -10.58
CA ASN A 434 -21.47 -19.67 -10.18
C ASN A 434 -22.70 -19.10 -9.44
N GLY A 435 -23.14 -17.89 -9.83
CA GLY A 435 -24.40 -17.33 -9.33
C GLY A 435 -24.38 -16.93 -7.86
N GLY A 436 -23.22 -16.64 -7.30
CA GLY A 436 -23.06 -16.09 -5.94
C GLY A 436 -22.70 -17.12 -4.86
N GLN A 437 -22.40 -18.37 -5.26
CA GLN A 437 -21.94 -19.44 -4.36
C GLN A 437 -20.67 -20.09 -4.90
N THR A 438 -19.72 -20.42 -4.01
CA THR A 438 -18.52 -21.15 -4.43
C THR A 438 -18.85 -22.59 -4.85
N THR A 439 -18.11 -23.07 -5.85
CA THR A 439 -18.02 -24.52 -6.13
C THR A 439 -17.16 -25.22 -5.08
N GLU A 440 -16.92 -26.52 -5.24
CA GLU A 440 -16.00 -27.29 -4.40
C GLU A 440 -14.58 -26.68 -4.40
N GLU A 441 -14.06 -26.25 -5.57
CA GLU A 441 -12.73 -25.63 -5.68
C GLU A 441 -12.65 -24.29 -4.93
N GLY A 442 -13.63 -23.39 -5.13
CA GLY A 442 -13.70 -22.10 -4.42
C GLY A 442 -13.88 -22.31 -2.90
N THR A 443 -14.67 -23.31 -2.51
CA THR A 443 -14.83 -23.69 -1.10
C THR A 443 -13.53 -24.19 -0.50
N ALA A 444 -12.76 -25.02 -1.21
CA ALA A 444 -11.46 -25.50 -0.78
C ALA A 444 -10.44 -24.37 -0.59
N ALA A 445 -10.46 -23.34 -1.45
CA ALA A 445 -9.59 -22.18 -1.31
C ALA A 445 -9.87 -21.38 -0.02
N ILE A 446 -11.13 -21.13 0.32
CA ILE A 446 -11.51 -20.49 1.59
C ILE A 446 -11.16 -21.38 2.78
N ASN A 447 -11.47 -22.68 2.69
CA ASN A 447 -11.15 -23.64 3.74
C ASN A 447 -9.65 -23.72 4.04
N ALA A 448 -8.78 -23.55 3.04
CA ALA A 448 -7.33 -23.52 3.25
C ALA A 448 -6.91 -22.33 4.16
N ILE A 449 -7.44 -21.12 3.89
CA ILE A 449 -7.22 -19.94 4.73
C ILE A 449 -7.75 -20.17 6.16
N ARG A 450 -8.97 -20.70 6.28
CA ARG A 450 -9.61 -20.93 7.56
C ARG A 450 -8.90 -22.02 8.37
N LYS A 451 -8.46 -23.11 7.73
CA LYS A 451 -7.64 -24.17 8.37
C LYS A 451 -6.32 -23.61 8.92
N ARG A 452 -5.63 -22.74 8.13
CA ARG A 452 -4.41 -22.07 8.59
C ARG A 452 -4.64 -21.27 9.88
N ALA A 453 -5.82 -20.66 10.02
CA ALA A 453 -6.21 -19.84 11.17
C ALA A 453 -6.96 -20.64 12.26
N HIS A 454 -6.97 -21.95 12.21
CA HIS A 454 -7.75 -22.83 13.10
C HIS A 454 -9.26 -22.52 13.16
N ALA A 455 -9.77 -21.76 12.18
CA ALA A 455 -11.18 -21.40 12.09
C ALA A 455 -12.01 -22.54 11.48
N SER A 456 -13.29 -22.60 11.83
CA SER A 456 -14.20 -23.62 11.32
C SER A 456 -14.35 -23.56 9.81
N THR A 457 -14.37 -24.71 9.13
CA THR A 457 -14.53 -24.88 7.70
C THR A 457 -15.93 -25.33 7.32
N ARG A 458 -16.25 -25.31 6.03
CA ARG A 458 -17.50 -25.85 5.47
C ARG A 458 -17.17 -26.99 4.53
N GLU A 459 -17.77 -28.17 4.75
CA GLU A 459 -17.56 -29.34 3.91
C GLU A 459 -18.81 -29.65 3.05
N ASP A 460 -20.01 -29.34 3.56
CA ASP A 460 -21.28 -29.73 2.92
C ASP A 460 -21.91 -28.66 2.03
N LYS A 461 -21.42 -27.41 2.12
CA LYS A 461 -21.96 -26.27 1.36
C LYS A 461 -20.90 -25.22 1.08
N GLY A 462 -21.05 -24.52 -0.02
CA GLY A 462 -20.17 -23.43 -0.40
C GLY A 462 -20.31 -22.17 0.46
N TYR A 463 -19.53 -21.16 0.11
CA TYR A 463 -19.57 -19.81 0.69
C TYR A 463 -20.30 -18.87 -0.25
N SER A 464 -21.22 -18.08 0.28
CA SER A 464 -21.88 -17.02 -0.46
C SER A 464 -20.95 -15.81 -0.65
N LEU A 465 -21.28 -14.91 -1.59
CA LEU A 465 -20.57 -13.64 -1.74
C LEU A 465 -20.56 -12.82 -0.44
N SER A 466 -21.61 -12.91 0.40
CA SER A 466 -21.61 -12.27 1.71
C SER A 466 -20.59 -12.88 2.66
N ASP A 467 -20.49 -14.21 2.70
CA ASP A 467 -19.48 -14.91 3.49
C ASP A 467 -18.05 -14.54 3.04
N ILE A 468 -17.85 -14.45 1.72
CA ILE A 468 -16.55 -14.11 1.12
C ILE A 468 -16.15 -12.66 1.45
N CYS A 469 -17.09 -11.71 1.39
CA CYS A 469 -16.84 -10.33 1.79
C CYS A 469 -16.40 -10.21 3.27
N ASP A 470 -16.98 -11.02 4.15
CA ASP A 470 -16.58 -11.09 5.54
C ASP A 470 -15.25 -11.86 5.73
N GLU A 471 -14.95 -12.84 4.86
CA GLU A 471 -13.66 -13.55 4.90
C GLU A 471 -12.52 -12.64 4.44
N TRP A 472 -12.72 -11.78 3.43
CA TRP A 472 -11.80 -10.71 3.07
C TRP A 472 -11.46 -9.83 4.29
N SER A 473 -12.45 -9.43 5.05
CA SER A 473 -12.29 -8.63 6.26
C SER A 473 -11.49 -9.39 7.33
N ARG A 474 -11.87 -10.64 7.63
CA ARG A 474 -11.15 -11.45 8.63
C ARG A 474 -9.69 -11.68 8.28
N GLU A 475 -9.39 -11.84 7.01
CA GLU A 475 -8.03 -12.13 6.55
C GLU A 475 -7.16 -10.88 6.43
N PHE A 476 -7.71 -9.79 5.87
CA PHE A 476 -6.93 -8.63 5.43
C PHE A 476 -7.19 -7.34 6.23
N TYR A 477 -7.92 -7.38 7.33
CA TYR A 477 -8.17 -6.17 8.10
C TYR A 477 -6.86 -5.46 8.45
N PHE A 478 -6.87 -4.13 8.36
CA PHE A 478 -5.73 -3.25 8.63
C PHE A 478 -4.55 -3.38 7.65
N GLU A 479 -4.76 -4.00 6.49
CA GLU A 479 -3.74 -4.09 5.43
C GLU A 479 -3.99 -3.12 4.25
N GLY A 480 -4.86 -2.13 4.40
CA GLY A 480 -5.01 -1.00 3.47
C GLY A 480 -5.82 -1.30 2.21
N ARG A 481 -6.81 -2.21 2.25
CA ARG A 481 -7.58 -2.61 1.06
C ARG A 481 -9.10 -2.58 1.16
N ARG A 482 -9.67 -2.54 2.36
CA ARG A 482 -11.10 -2.79 2.61
C ARG A 482 -12.06 -1.95 1.77
N ARG A 483 -11.72 -0.67 1.49
CA ARG A 483 -12.54 0.22 0.66
C ARG A 483 -12.78 -0.37 -0.74
N MET A 484 -11.74 -0.87 -1.41
CA MET A 484 -11.84 -1.51 -2.73
C MET A 484 -12.78 -2.73 -2.67
N ASP A 485 -12.66 -3.56 -1.64
CA ASP A 485 -13.52 -4.72 -1.45
C ASP A 485 -14.99 -4.32 -1.26
N LEU A 486 -15.28 -3.36 -0.37
CA LEU A 486 -16.66 -2.89 -0.13
C LEU A 486 -17.30 -2.29 -1.39
N ILE A 487 -16.53 -1.56 -2.21
CA ILE A 487 -17.03 -1.01 -3.49
C ILE A 487 -17.38 -2.17 -4.43
N ARG A 488 -16.51 -3.16 -4.59
CA ARG A 488 -16.73 -4.33 -5.46
C ARG A 488 -17.92 -5.18 -5.02
N PHE A 489 -18.18 -5.29 -3.72
CA PHE A 489 -19.35 -5.97 -3.17
C PHE A 489 -20.61 -5.08 -3.11
N ASN A 490 -20.55 -3.86 -3.66
CA ASN A 490 -21.63 -2.88 -3.57
C ASN A 490 -22.10 -2.65 -2.12
N ARG A 491 -21.14 -2.45 -1.19
CA ARG A 491 -21.38 -2.25 0.26
C ARG A 491 -20.82 -0.93 0.77
N TYR A 492 -20.52 0.02 -0.13
CA TYR A 492 -19.89 1.29 0.21
C TYR A 492 -20.85 2.47 0.02
N GLY A 493 -20.45 3.54 -0.69
CA GLY A 493 -21.30 4.68 -0.99
C GLY A 493 -22.47 4.32 -1.89
N GLY A 494 -23.62 4.97 -1.69
CA GLY A 494 -24.85 4.67 -2.44
C GLY A 494 -25.67 3.48 -1.90
N ASN A 495 -25.09 2.62 -1.07
CA ASN A 495 -25.80 1.44 -0.53
C ASN A 495 -26.39 1.70 0.85
N VAL A 496 -27.72 1.54 0.94
CA VAL A 496 -28.51 1.69 2.20
C VAL A 496 -28.63 0.38 2.99
N ASN A 497 -28.29 -0.77 2.38
CA ASN A 497 -28.54 -2.09 2.97
C ASN A 497 -27.33 -2.65 3.75
N TYR A 498 -26.19 -1.98 3.67
CA TYR A 498 -24.98 -2.36 4.43
C TYR A 498 -24.52 -1.16 5.25
N ASN A 499 -24.47 -1.33 6.55
CA ASN A 499 -24.17 -0.27 7.48
C ASN A 499 -23.06 -0.67 8.45
N TRP A 500 -22.39 0.31 9.01
CA TRP A 500 -21.41 0.15 10.09
C TRP A 500 -21.42 1.39 10.98
N GLN A 501 -20.89 1.26 12.19
CA GLN A 501 -20.85 2.36 13.14
C GLN A 501 -20.00 3.53 12.62
N TRP A 502 -20.53 4.74 12.66
CA TRP A 502 -19.98 6.00 12.11
C TRP A 502 -19.93 6.09 10.57
N LYS A 503 -20.53 5.18 9.84
CA LYS A 503 -20.73 5.35 8.40
C LYS A 503 -21.46 6.67 8.15
N GLY A 504 -20.94 7.51 7.23
CA GLY A 504 -21.55 8.80 6.87
C GLY A 504 -21.67 9.79 8.03
N GLY A 505 -20.92 9.63 9.12
CA GLY A 505 -20.74 10.59 10.21
C GLY A 505 -21.76 10.52 11.35
N THR A 506 -22.57 9.48 11.42
CA THR A 506 -23.46 9.25 12.58
C THR A 506 -23.12 7.92 13.25
N LYS A 507 -23.25 7.83 14.58
CA LYS A 507 -22.87 6.64 15.33
C LYS A 507 -23.63 5.38 14.85
N GLU A 508 -24.90 5.51 14.55
CA GLU A 508 -25.74 4.41 14.04
C GLU A 508 -25.41 4.06 12.59
N GLY A 509 -24.64 4.90 11.94
CA GLY A 509 -24.32 4.83 10.52
C GLY A 509 -25.49 5.29 9.62
N ARG A 510 -25.13 5.95 8.53
CA ARG A 510 -26.06 6.32 7.46
C ARG A 510 -25.39 6.18 6.10
N ASN A 511 -26.19 6.03 5.08
CA ASN A 511 -25.66 6.04 3.72
C ASN A 511 -25.02 7.40 3.37
N PHE A 512 -24.01 7.38 2.52
CA PHE A 512 -23.37 8.53 1.89
C PHE A 512 -23.35 8.37 0.36
N SER A 513 -23.07 9.46 -0.35
CA SER A 513 -23.11 9.49 -1.81
C SER A 513 -22.15 8.46 -2.44
N GLU A 514 -22.62 7.80 -3.51
CA GLU A 514 -21.78 6.93 -4.36
C GLU A 514 -20.62 7.69 -5.03
N ASN A 515 -20.71 9.01 -5.17
CA ASN A 515 -19.59 9.82 -5.66
C ASN A 515 -18.32 9.63 -4.83
N LEU A 516 -18.47 9.33 -3.53
CA LEU A 516 -17.35 9.04 -2.64
C LEU A 516 -16.69 7.64 -2.87
N ASN A 517 -17.20 6.84 -3.80
CA ASN A 517 -16.53 5.63 -4.26
C ASN A 517 -15.26 5.96 -5.08
N ILE A 518 -15.11 7.19 -5.50
CA ILE A 518 -13.91 7.73 -6.16
C ILE A 518 -13.47 8.97 -5.37
N PHE A 519 -12.19 9.12 -5.10
CA PHE A 519 -11.65 10.29 -4.41
C PHE A 519 -11.65 11.53 -5.29
N ALA A 520 -11.75 12.69 -4.66
CA ALA A 520 -11.54 13.97 -5.31
C ALA A 520 -10.09 14.11 -5.78
N ILE A 521 -9.88 14.62 -6.99
CA ILE A 521 -8.55 15.05 -7.42
C ILE A 521 -8.14 16.26 -6.56
N PRO A 522 -6.94 16.28 -5.96
CA PRO A 522 -6.49 17.39 -5.13
C PRO A 522 -6.55 18.74 -5.86
N THR A 523 -6.97 19.80 -5.17
CA THR A 523 -7.18 21.11 -5.77
C THR A 523 -5.91 21.70 -6.40
N ASN A 524 -4.73 21.49 -5.79
CA ASN A 524 -3.45 21.91 -6.31
C ASN A 524 -3.15 21.25 -7.68
N GLU A 525 -3.50 19.98 -7.86
CA GLU A 525 -3.31 19.24 -9.10
C GLU A 525 -4.16 19.79 -10.25
N LEU A 526 -5.42 20.12 -9.99
CA LEU A 526 -6.30 20.78 -10.97
C LEU A 526 -5.81 22.19 -11.35
N THR A 527 -5.10 22.84 -10.44
CA THR A 527 -4.52 24.15 -10.69
C THR A 527 -3.28 24.05 -11.57
N SER A 528 -2.40 23.10 -11.31
CA SER A 528 -1.12 22.89 -12.01
C SER A 528 -1.31 22.20 -13.38
N ASN A 529 -2.23 21.25 -13.49
CA ASN A 529 -2.49 20.50 -14.72
C ASN A 529 -3.91 20.74 -15.27
N LYS A 530 -4.03 21.63 -16.26
CA LYS A 530 -5.31 21.96 -16.92
C LYS A 530 -5.88 20.84 -17.81
N ASN A 531 -5.17 19.75 -18.01
CA ASN A 531 -5.69 18.56 -18.69
C ASN A 531 -6.62 17.76 -17.76
N LEU A 532 -6.53 17.98 -16.44
CA LEU A 532 -7.36 17.30 -15.45
C LEU A 532 -8.70 18.03 -15.25
N THR A 533 -9.73 17.26 -14.98
CA THR A 533 -11.06 17.75 -14.56
C THR A 533 -11.47 16.99 -13.31
N GLN A 534 -12.14 17.67 -12.38
CA GLN A 534 -12.59 17.06 -11.13
C GLN A 534 -13.55 15.89 -11.38
N ASN A 535 -13.50 14.92 -10.49
CA ASN A 535 -14.44 13.81 -10.48
C ASN A 535 -15.87 14.29 -10.12
N PRO A 536 -16.93 13.62 -10.63
CA PRO A 536 -18.31 14.00 -10.33
C PRO A 536 -18.61 14.04 -8.83
N GLY A 537 -19.31 15.07 -8.40
CA GLY A 537 -19.75 15.22 -7.00
C GLY A 537 -18.83 16.04 -6.10
N TYR A 538 -17.71 16.56 -6.64
CA TYR A 538 -16.75 17.39 -5.90
C TYR A 538 -16.64 18.81 -6.44
#